data_24387cbf437c97c5b72bacf013e790cb
#
_entry.id   24387cbf437c97c5b72bacf013e790cb
#
_cell.length_a   1.000
_cell.length_b   1.000
_cell.length_c   1.000
_cell.angle_alpha   90.00
_cell.angle_beta   90.00
_cell.angle_gamma   90.00
#
_symmetry.space_group_name_H-M   'P 1'
#
loop_
_entity.id
_entity.type
_entity.pdbx_description
1 polymer ?
#
loop_
_entity_poly.entity_id
_entity_poly.type
_entity_poly.pdbx_seq_one_letter_code
_entity_poly.pdbx_strand_id
1 'polypeptide(L)'
;MENISLNNIHLTFGGGGTVEDGARRDLPEIAGEYFMMGPMPAYGLYARNVHGLTMQNIRFQVSTPDLRPALIFDGVKDAAISGLSVEGNPSAESVLRFINSEDVLVTAPRVLTPAATFLQIEGAGNRQIKIDGGDISRATTPLTYKNGATAAAVKLRD
;
A
#
# COMPACT_ATOMS: atom_id res chain seq x y z
N MET A 1 -14.50 -4.82 8.81
CA MET A 1 -15.23 -4.38 7.58
C MET A 1 -15.15 -5.49 6.54
N GLU A 2 -16.22 -5.72 5.76
CA GLU A 2 -16.27 -6.84 4.82
C GLU A 2 -16.83 -6.42 3.46
N ASN A 3 -16.36 -7.09 2.40
CA ASN A 3 -16.89 -6.99 1.03
C ASN A 3 -16.93 -5.56 0.46
N ILE A 4 -15.77 -4.92 0.41
CA ILE A 4 -15.61 -3.56 -0.13
C ILE A 4 -15.16 -3.66 -1.59
N SER A 5 -15.76 -2.86 -2.46
CA SER A 5 -15.34 -2.73 -3.86
C SER A 5 -15.08 -1.28 -4.22
N LEU A 6 -13.89 -1.01 -4.77
CA LEU A 6 -13.44 0.28 -5.26
C LEU A 6 -13.09 0.15 -6.74
N ASN A 7 -13.84 0.82 -7.62
CA ASN A 7 -13.67 0.66 -9.05
C ASN A 7 -13.59 2.01 -9.77
N ASN A 8 -12.69 2.10 -10.77
CA ASN A 8 -12.57 3.27 -11.64
C ASN A 8 -12.36 4.58 -10.88
N ILE A 9 -11.37 4.59 -9.98
CA ILE A 9 -11.08 5.76 -9.13
C ILE A 9 -9.76 6.40 -9.60
N HIS A 10 -9.82 7.68 -9.90
CA HIS A 10 -8.65 8.50 -10.18
C HIS A 10 -8.65 9.70 -9.23
N LEU A 11 -7.68 9.73 -8.31
CA LEU A 11 -7.56 10.78 -7.30
C LEU A 11 -6.18 11.41 -7.33
N THR A 12 -6.15 12.75 -7.20
CA THR A 12 -4.94 13.52 -6.94
C THR A 12 -5.04 14.11 -5.55
N PHE A 13 -4.13 13.69 -4.67
CA PHE A 13 -4.05 14.16 -3.28
C PHE A 13 -3.13 15.39 -3.19
N GLY A 14 -3.29 16.21 -2.16
CA GLY A 14 -2.44 17.37 -1.94
C GLY A 14 -0.95 17.01 -1.79
N GLY A 15 -0.67 15.90 -1.16
CA GLY A 15 0.70 15.46 -0.87
C GLY A 15 1.31 16.18 0.33
N GLY A 16 2.65 16.17 0.41
CA GLY A 16 3.40 16.86 1.46
C GLY A 16 3.53 16.08 2.76
N GLY A 17 3.14 14.79 2.79
CA GLY A 17 3.35 13.94 3.95
C GLY A 17 4.83 13.67 4.20
N THR A 18 5.20 13.54 5.49
CA THR A 18 6.58 13.39 5.95
C THR A 18 6.97 11.92 6.11
N VAL A 19 8.26 11.67 6.34
CA VAL A 19 8.76 10.33 6.72
C VAL A 19 8.15 9.87 8.04
N GLU A 20 8.00 10.78 9.00
CA GLU A 20 7.40 10.51 10.31
C GLU A 20 5.93 10.11 10.18
N ASP A 21 5.18 10.79 9.30
CA ASP A 21 3.79 10.40 9.00
C ASP A 21 3.75 8.97 8.42
N GLY A 22 4.60 8.69 7.43
CA GLY A 22 4.71 7.37 6.82
C GLY A 22 5.16 6.27 7.77
N ALA A 23 5.91 6.62 8.80
CA ALA A 23 6.42 5.68 9.80
C ALA A 23 5.38 5.28 10.87
N ARG A 24 4.26 5.98 10.97
CA ARG A 24 3.26 5.71 12.00
C ARG A 24 2.69 4.29 11.91
N ARG A 25 2.56 3.66 13.07
CA ARG A 25 1.98 2.30 13.25
C ARG A 25 0.90 2.29 14.34
N ASP A 26 0.80 3.38 15.10
CA ASP A 26 0.01 3.55 16.32
C ASP A 26 -1.31 4.29 16.07
N LEU A 27 -1.98 3.99 14.97
CA LEU A 27 -3.25 4.63 14.69
C LEU A 27 -4.31 4.20 15.71
N PRO A 28 -5.03 5.16 16.32
CA PRO A 28 -6.05 4.84 17.32
C PRO A 28 -7.22 4.08 16.69
N GLU A 29 -7.79 3.14 17.46
CA GLU A 29 -9.03 2.44 17.11
C GLU A 29 -10.22 3.22 17.61
N ILE A 30 -10.51 4.35 16.98
CA ILE A 30 -11.64 5.21 17.34
C ILE A 30 -12.60 5.37 16.16
N ALA A 31 -13.88 5.45 16.46
CA ALA A 31 -14.88 5.94 15.52
C ALA A 31 -15.01 7.47 15.72
N GLY A 32 -14.43 8.23 14.81
CA GLY A 32 -14.40 9.68 14.94
C GLY A 32 -14.08 10.37 13.62
N GLU A 33 -14.03 11.68 13.68
CA GLU A 33 -13.63 12.50 12.53
C GLU A 33 -12.16 12.24 12.19
N TYR A 34 -11.81 12.32 10.91
CA TYR A 34 -10.46 11.99 10.44
C TYR A 34 -9.34 12.81 11.13
N PHE A 35 -9.63 14.06 11.49
CA PHE A 35 -8.68 14.94 12.18
C PHE A 35 -8.33 14.45 13.60
N MET A 36 -9.16 13.61 14.21
CA MET A 36 -8.87 12.99 15.51
C MET A 36 -7.82 11.88 15.42
N MET A 37 -7.61 11.32 14.23
CA MET A 37 -6.61 10.28 13.98
C MET A 37 -5.20 10.84 13.75
N GLY A 38 -5.08 12.14 13.51
CA GLY A 38 -3.85 12.78 13.08
C GLY A 38 -3.44 12.39 11.66
N PRO A 39 -2.22 12.71 11.22
CA PRO A 39 -1.75 12.37 9.88
C PRO A 39 -1.81 10.87 9.61
N MET A 40 -2.41 10.49 8.48
CA MET A 40 -2.47 9.09 8.06
C MET A 40 -1.12 8.64 7.49
N PRO A 41 -0.72 7.37 7.70
CA PRO A 41 0.56 6.85 7.21
C PRO A 41 0.61 6.54 5.71
N ALA A 42 -0.54 6.63 5.02
CA ALA A 42 -0.62 6.52 3.57
C ALA A 42 -1.23 7.78 2.97
N TYR A 43 -0.78 8.18 1.78
CA TYR A 43 -1.37 9.33 1.12
C TYR A 43 -2.68 8.99 0.38
N GLY A 44 -2.83 7.77 -0.09
CA GLY A 44 -3.96 7.34 -0.90
C GLY A 44 -4.97 6.50 -0.12
N LEU A 45 -4.61 5.27 0.26
CA LEU A 45 -5.51 4.36 0.96
C LEU A 45 -4.81 3.67 2.14
N TYR A 46 -5.44 3.73 3.29
CA TYR A 46 -5.13 2.91 4.45
C TYR A 46 -6.31 1.99 4.75
N ALA A 47 -6.14 0.69 4.56
CA ALA A 47 -7.16 -0.32 4.86
C ALA A 47 -6.72 -1.16 6.07
N ARG A 48 -7.54 -1.20 7.12
CA ARG A 48 -7.25 -1.93 8.36
C ARG A 48 -8.37 -2.89 8.71
N ASN A 49 -7.99 -4.13 9.01
CA ASN A 49 -8.94 -5.18 9.41
C ASN A 49 -10.11 -5.32 8.43
N VAL A 50 -9.81 -5.41 7.14
CA VAL A 50 -10.78 -5.60 6.06
C VAL A 50 -10.70 -7.03 5.57
N HIS A 51 -11.85 -7.65 5.33
CA HIS A 51 -12.00 -8.95 4.71
C HIS A 51 -12.83 -8.83 3.43
N GLY A 52 -12.29 -9.28 2.31
CA GLY A 52 -12.94 -9.14 1.01
C GLY A 52 -12.81 -7.71 0.46
N LEU A 53 -11.66 -7.36 -0.11
CA LEU A 53 -11.41 -6.06 -0.73
C LEU A 53 -11.10 -6.24 -2.21
N THR A 54 -11.94 -5.67 -3.06
CA THR A 54 -11.67 -5.61 -4.51
C THR A 54 -11.35 -4.18 -4.93
N MET A 55 -10.23 -4.00 -5.61
CA MET A 55 -9.82 -2.71 -6.19
C MET A 55 -9.52 -2.90 -7.68
N GLN A 56 -10.17 -2.12 -8.55
CA GLN A 56 -9.99 -2.24 -9.98
C GLN A 56 -9.87 -0.88 -10.65
N ASN A 57 -8.83 -0.72 -11.49
CA ASN A 57 -8.56 0.51 -12.22
C ASN A 57 -8.49 1.74 -11.30
N ILE A 58 -7.50 1.70 -10.40
CA ILE A 58 -7.26 2.75 -9.39
C ILE A 58 -6.02 3.55 -9.78
N ARG A 59 -6.11 4.86 -9.71
CA ARG A 59 -4.96 5.74 -9.92
C ARG A 59 -4.87 6.78 -8.82
N PHE A 60 -3.73 6.78 -8.11
CA PHE A 60 -3.41 7.75 -7.05
C PHE A 60 -2.18 8.56 -7.43
N GLN A 61 -2.32 9.87 -7.42
CA GLN A 61 -1.26 10.83 -7.70
C GLN A 61 -1.21 11.89 -6.59
N VAL A 62 -0.13 12.66 -6.54
CA VAL A 62 0.06 13.74 -5.58
C VAL A 62 0.42 15.04 -6.29
N SER A 63 -0.11 16.17 -5.81
CA SER A 63 0.22 17.50 -6.35
C SER A 63 1.58 17.99 -5.84
N THR A 64 1.98 17.57 -4.65
CA THR A 64 3.26 17.89 -4.01
C THR A 64 3.93 16.59 -3.61
N PRO A 65 5.26 16.44 -3.73
CA PRO A 65 5.96 15.22 -3.32
C PRO A 65 5.54 14.76 -1.91
N ASP A 66 5.29 13.45 -1.77
CA ASP A 66 4.83 12.84 -0.52
C ASP A 66 5.79 11.70 -0.12
N LEU A 67 6.11 11.61 1.16
CA LEU A 67 7.04 10.61 1.70
C LEU A 67 6.32 9.43 2.37
N ARG A 68 4.99 9.37 2.24
CA ARG A 68 4.17 8.25 2.70
C ARG A 68 3.95 7.24 1.56
N PRO A 69 3.73 5.95 1.87
CA PRO A 69 3.22 5.00 0.90
C PRO A 69 1.90 5.44 0.27
N ALA A 70 1.66 5.02 -0.96
CA ALA A 70 0.38 5.26 -1.63
C ALA A 70 -0.74 4.42 -1.00
N LEU A 71 -0.42 3.20 -0.60
CA LEU A 71 -1.39 2.25 -0.07
C LEU A 71 -0.78 1.42 1.05
N ILE A 72 -1.55 1.27 2.14
CA ILE A 72 -1.21 0.39 3.25
C ILE A 72 -2.36 -0.57 3.53
N PHE A 73 -2.05 -1.87 3.60
CA PHE A 73 -2.91 -2.91 4.15
C PHE A 73 -2.40 -3.32 5.53
N ASP A 74 -3.25 -3.26 6.53
CA ASP A 74 -2.96 -3.65 7.90
C ASP A 74 -4.01 -4.68 8.37
N GLY A 75 -3.61 -5.95 8.43
CA GLY A 75 -4.53 -7.03 8.77
C GLY A 75 -5.64 -7.26 7.73
N VAL A 76 -5.34 -7.04 6.44
CA VAL A 76 -6.30 -7.26 5.35
C VAL A 76 -6.24 -8.73 4.91
N LYS A 77 -7.41 -9.31 4.67
CA LYS A 77 -7.55 -10.70 4.19
C LYS A 77 -8.45 -10.73 2.97
N ASP A 78 -8.13 -11.61 2.02
CA ASP A 78 -8.89 -11.79 0.79
C ASP A 78 -8.99 -10.46 0.02
N ALA A 79 -7.88 -10.03 -0.59
CA ALA A 79 -7.85 -8.81 -1.37
C ALA A 79 -7.38 -9.06 -2.80
N ALA A 80 -8.09 -8.47 -3.76
CA ALA A 80 -7.72 -8.47 -5.17
C ALA A 80 -7.58 -7.04 -5.69
N ILE A 81 -6.39 -6.70 -6.18
CA ILE A 81 -6.08 -5.39 -6.77
C ILE A 81 -5.69 -5.61 -8.23
N SER A 82 -6.37 -4.94 -9.16
CA SER A 82 -6.08 -5.02 -10.58
C SER A 82 -5.95 -3.63 -11.20
N GLY A 83 -4.82 -3.39 -11.90
CA GLY A 83 -4.60 -2.12 -12.58
C GLY A 83 -4.43 -0.92 -11.64
N LEU A 84 -3.64 -1.10 -10.59
CA LEU A 84 -3.27 -0.01 -9.67
C LEU A 84 -2.11 0.80 -10.27
N SER A 85 -2.29 2.11 -10.45
CA SER A 85 -1.25 3.04 -10.88
C SER A 85 -1.00 4.07 -9.79
N VAL A 86 0.23 4.16 -9.26
CA VAL A 86 0.54 5.00 -8.11
C VAL A 86 1.88 5.71 -8.25
N GLU A 87 2.02 6.86 -7.64
CA GLU A 87 3.28 7.57 -7.52
C GLU A 87 4.04 7.10 -6.28
N GLY A 88 5.35 6.96 -6.42
CA GLY A 88 6.28 6.70 -5.34
C GLY A 88 7.22 7.89 -5.12
N ASN A 89 8.13 7.75 -4.15
CA ASN A 89 9.17 8.71 -3.88
C ASN A 89 10.45 7.97 -3.44
N PRO A 90 11.63 8.32 -3.97
CA PRO A 90 12.91 7.68 -3.58
C PRO A 90 13.26 7.85 -2.09
N SER A 91 12.71 8.87 -1.43
CA SER A 91 12.92 9.14 0.00
C SER A 91 11.84 8.55 0.91
N ALA A 92 10.79 7.94 0.34
CA ALA A 92 9.77 7.20 1.09
C ALA A 92 10.22 5.76 1.36
N GLU A 93 9.70 5.13 2.43
CA GLU A 93 10.03 3.74 2.75
C GLU A 93 9.63 2.77 1.62
N SER A 94 8.45 2.95 1.06
CA SER A 94 7.91 2.10 0.00
C SER A 94 6.72 2.77 -0.70
N VAL A 95 6.35 2.23 -1.86
CA VAL A 95 5.12 2.62 -2.57
C VAL A 95 3.91 1.95 -1.94
N LEU A 96 4.00 0.66 -1.65
CA LEU A 96 2.99 -0.14 -0.96
C LEU A 96 3.56 -0.73 0.32
N ARG A 97 2.71 -0.95 1.33
CA ARG A 97 3.07 -1.63 2.57
C ARG A 97 1.96 -2.58 2.99
N PHE A 98 2.32 -3.85 3.26
CA PHE A 98 1.38 -4.84 3.79
C PHE A 98 1.86 -5.32 5.15
N ILE A 99 1.00 -5.20 6.16
CA ILE A 99 1.28 -5.55 7.55
C ILE A 99 0.34 -6.71 7.92
N ASN A 100 0.90 -7.86 8.28
CA ASN A 100 0.13 -9.04 8.74
C ASN A 100 -1.10 -9.34 7.86
N SER A 101 -0.96 -9.23 6.54
CA SER A 101 -2.04 -9.40 5.57
C SER A 101 -1.94 -10.74 4.86
N GLU A 102 -3.06 -11.28 4.43
CA GLU A 102 -3.19 -12.64 3.94
C GLU A 102 -4.05 -12.70 2.68
N ASP A 103 -3.67 -13.60 1.76
CA ASP A 103 -4.40 -13.88 0.51
C ASP A 103 -4.65 -12.58 -0.28
N VAL A 104 -3.55 -11.93 -0.69
CA VAL A 104 -3.58 -10.68 -1.46
C VAL A 104 -3.03 -10.93 -2.85
N LEU A 105 -3.84 -10.67 -3.87
CA LEU A 105 -3.43 -10.70 -5.27
C LEU A 105 -3.35 -9.27 -5.82
N VAL A 106 -2.18 -8.88 -6.32
CA VAL A 106 -1.97 -7.61 -7.04
C VAL A 106 -1.61 -7.94 -8.48
N THR A 107 -2.45 -7.55 -9.42
CA THR A 107 -2.27 -7.80 -10.85
C THR A 107 -2.03 -6.49 -11.60
N ALA A 108 -1.01 -6.48 -12.45
CA ALA A 108 -0.66 -5.35 -13.31
C ALA A 108 -0.50 -4.00 -12.56
N PRO A 109 0.25 -3.94 -11.44
CA PRO A 109 0.55 -2.66 -10.81
C PRO A 109 1.49 -1.80 -11.67
N ARG A 110 1.37 -0.47 -11.54
CA ARG A 110 2.29 0.47 -12.19
C ARG A 110 2.81 1.48 -11.18
N VAL A 111 4.13 1.64 -11.13
CA VAL A 111 4.79 2.74 -10.41
C VAL A 111 5.05 3.87 -11.39
N LEU A 112 4.47 5.04 -11.14
CA LEU A 112 4.47 6.16 -12.09
C LEU A 112 5.70 7.06 -11.99
N THR A 113 6.34 7.12 -10.83
CA THR A 113 7.51 7.96 -10.53
C THR A 113 8.61 7.14 -9.86
N PRO A 114 9.89 7.58 -9.85
CA PRO A 114 10.96 6.87 -9.15
C PRO A 114 10.62 6.61 -7.67
N ALA A 115 10.99 5.42 -7.18
CA ALA A 115 10.74 4.99 -5.81
C ALA A 115 11.91 4.14 -5.27
N ALA A 116 12.09 4.11 -3.96
CA ALA A 116 13.07 3.25 -3.32
C ALA A 116 12.63 1.77 -3.35
N THR A 117 11.45 1.49 -2.80
CA THR A 117 10.90 0.13 -2.71
C THR A 117 9.47 0.10 -3.24
N PHE A 118 9.13 -0.92 -4.06
CA PHE A 118 7.75 -1.10 -4.51
C PHE A 118 6.85 -1.57 -3.37
N LEU A 119 7.15 -2.71 -2.75
CA LEU A 119 6.33 -3.29 -1.69
C LEU A 119 7.17 -3.65 -0.47
N GLN A 120 6.80 -3.11 0.68
CA GLN A 120 7.35 -3.48 1.98
C GLN A 120 6.36 -4.40 2.71
N ILE A 121 6.85 -5.55 3.18
CA ILE A 121 6.10 -6.54 3.95
C ILE A 121 6.54 -6.45 5.40
N GLU A 122 5.61 -6.31 6.33
CA GLU A 122 5.89 -6.21 7.77
C GLU A 122 5.10 -7.22 8.58
N GLY A 123 5.77 -7.86 9.53
CA GLY A 123 5.17 -8.81 10.46
C GLY A 123 5.13 -10.24 9.95
N ALA A 124 5.21 -11.18 10.90
CA ALA A 124 5.25 -12.62 10.62
C ALA A 124 3.89 -13.21 10.15
N GLY A 125 2.81 -12.44 10.28
CA GLY A 125 1.47 -12.89 9.89
C GLY A 125 1.15 -12.78 8.39
N ASN A 126 2.07 -12.21 7.59
CA ASN A 126 1.87 -12.14 6.14
C ASN A 126 2.00 -13.52 5.48
N ARG A 127 1.08 -13.85 4.58
CA ARG A 127 1.12 -15.08 3.79
C ARG A 127 0.27 -15.00 2.53
N GLN A 128 0.60 -15.82 1.52
CA GLN A 128 -0.16 -15.94 0.27
C GLN A 128 -0.33 -14.61 -0.48
N ILE A 129 0.71 -13.77 -0.48
CA ILE A 129 0.74 -12.53 -1.24
C ILE A 129 1.32 -12.83 -2.63
N LYS A 130 0.66 -12.38 -3.68
CA LYS A 130 1.08 -12.57 -5.07
C LYS A 130 1.06 -11.23 -5.80
N ILE A 131 2.17 -10.95 -6.48
CA ILE A 131 2.28 -9.83 -7.41
C ILE A 131 2.47 -10.42 -8.80
N ASP A 132 1.62 -10.08 -9.75
CA ASP A 132 1.58 -10.70 -11.07
C ASP A 132 1.59 -9.65 -12.17
N GLY A 133 2.67 -9.64 -12.96
CA GLY A 133 2.89 -8.71 -14.05
C GLY A 133 3.01 -7.25 -13.62
N GLY A 134 2.80 -6.35 -14.57
CA GLY A 134 2.82 -4.91 -14.33
C GLY A 134 4.15 -4.24 -14.64
N ASP A 135 4.28 -2.96 -14.30
CA ASP A 135 5.50 -2.17 -14.48
C ASP A 135 5.90 -1.51 -13.16
N ILE A 136 6.78 -2.18 -12.45
CA ILE A 136 7.38 -1.69 -11.20
C ILE A 136 8.85 -1.26 -11.38
N SER A 137 9.32 -1.14 -12.62
CA SER A 137 10.72 -0.86 -12.97
C SER A 137 11.26 0.47 -12.40
N ARG A 138 10.37 1.39 -12.03
CA ARG A 138 10.75 2.66 -11.40
C ARG A 138 11.08 2.53 -9.92
N ALA A 139 10.80 1.41 -9.28
CA ALA A 139 11.25 1.10 -7.93
C ALA A 139 12.62 0.41 -7.98
N THR A 140 13.58 0.92 -7.23
CA THR A 140 14.94 0.36 -7.17
C THR A 140 14.93 -1.05 -6.59
N THR A 141 14.10 -1.28 -5.56
CA THR A 141 13.96 -2.58 -4.88
C THR A 141 12.51 -3.06 -5.02
N PRO A 142 12.28 -4.26 -5.59
CA PRO A 142 10.91 -4.79 -5.70
C PRO A 142 10.26 -5.07 -4.33
N LEU A 143 10.97 -5.72 -3.43
CA LEU A 143 10.44 -6.21 -2.15
C LEU A 143 11.42 -5.95 -1.00
N THR A 144 10.89 -5.51 0.14
CA THR A 144 11.62 -5.44 1.43
C THR A 144 10.81 -6.11 2.53
N TYR A 145 11.49 -6.61 3.56
CA TYR A 145 10.88 -7.37 4.65
C TYR A 145 11.29 -6.77 6.00
N LYS A 146 10.32 -6.56 6.90
CA LYS A 146 10.55 -6.03 8.24
C LYS A 146 9.74 -6.79 9.29
N ASN A 147 10.15 -6.66 10.54
CA ASN A 147 9.38 -7.12 11.72
C ASN A 147 8.94 -8.59 11.64
N GLY A 148 9.85 -9.49 11.23
CA GLY A 148 9.59 -10.92 11.16
C GLY A 148 8.93 -11.41 9.87
N ALA A 149 8.68 -10.53 8.91
CA ALA A 149 8.23 -10.94 7.58
C ALA A 149 9.35 -11.69 6.84
N THR A 150 8.98 -12.67 6.02
CA THR A 150 9.92 -13.49 5.26
C THR A 150 9.56 -13.52 3.77
N ALA A 151 10.54 -13.84 2.94
CA ALA A 151 10.34 -13.97 1.49
C ALA A 151 9.31 -15.06 1.12
N ALA A 152 9.08 -16.04 1.98
CA ALA A 152 8.09 -17.08 1.75
C ALA A 152 6.65 -16.55 1.69
N ALA A 153 6.39 -15.37 2.27
CA ALA A 153 5.06 -14.75 2.27
C ALA A 153 4.63 -14.22 0.91
N VAL A 154 5.58 -13.93 -0.02
CA VAL A 154 5.31 -13.22 -1.27
C VAL A 154 5.86 -13.98 -2.48
N LYS A 155 5.07 -14.04 -3.54
CA LYS A 155 5.51 -14.46 -4.87
C LYS A 155 5.40 -13.27 -5.83
N LEU A 156 6.54 -12.89 -6.42
CA LEU A 156 6.61 -11.93 -7.51
C LEU A 156 6.72 -12.69 -8.83
N ARG A 157 5.87 -12.37 -9.79
CA ARG A 157 5.89 -12.90 -11.16
C ARG A 157 5.95 -11.75 -12.16
N ASP A 158 6.81 -11.89 -13.12
CA ASP A 158 6.95 -10.96 -14.26
C ASP A 158 5.85 -11.21 -15.30
#